data_4034543e52b5b4fa2b179a21194d0ce8
#
_entry.id   4034543e52b5b4fa2b179a21194d0ce8
#
_cell.length_a   1.000
_cell.length_b   1.000
_cell.length_c   1.000
_cell.angle_alpha   90.00
_cell.angle_beta   90.00
_cell.angle_gamma   90.00
#
_symmetry.space_group_name_H-M   'P 1'
#
loop_
_entity.id
_entity.type
_entity.pdbx_description
1 polymer ?
#
loop_
_entity_poly.entity_id
_entity_poly.type
_entity_poly.pdbx_seq_one_letter_code
_entity_poly.pdbx_strand_id
1 'polypeptide(L)'
;MESGMSGNRIEANYVHHFARRLYDAGGLYTLSNQPGSVMRNNRIEHLTDAPYATNDRAFYIYFDEATDGYTVENNWCPSQRFDSNRPGPHNVWKKNGPQVDESIKQKAGRLPLKCLTPLQGSIESTRIQKENNQE
;
A
#
# COMPACT_ATOMS: atom_id res chain seq x y z
N MET A 1 7.94 -7.76 22.34
CA MET A 1 9.22 -7.56 21.61
C MET A 1 9.23 -6.13 21.10
N GLU A 2 10.16 -5.34 21.53
CA GLU A 2 10.33 -3.99 20.99
C GLU A 2 11.20 -4.09 19.73
N SER A 3 10.68 -3.68 18.59
CA SER A 3 11.41 -3.74 17.32
C SER A 3 12.46 -2.63 17.19
N GLY A 4 12.44 -1.65 18.08
CA GLY A 4 13.24 -0.43 17.95
C GLY A 4 12.80 0.50 16.82
N MET A 5 11.77 0.13 16.06
CA MET A 5 11.17 0.93 14.99
C MET A 5 9.90 1.62 15.47
N SER A 6 9.67 2.83 14.99
CA SER A 6 8.50 3.62 15.35
C SER A 6 8.17 4.64 14.26
N GLY A 7 6.97 5.18 14.28
CA GLY A 7 6.57 6.28 13.39
C GLY A 7 6.60 5.98 11.90
N ASN A 8 6.49 4.71 11.50
CA ASN A 8 6.47 4.33 10.11
C ASN A 8 5.16 4.79 9.43
N ARG A 9 5.25 5.17 8.18
CA ARG A 9 4.10 5.66 7.40
C ARG A 9 3.92 4.82 6.13
N ILE A 10 2.81 4.11 6.05
CA ILE A 10 2.39 3.33 4.89
C ILE A 10 1.12 4.00 4.36
N GLU A 11 1.27 4.92 3.42
CA GLU A 11 0.21 5.81 3.02
C GLU A 11 0.06 5.91 1.51
N ALA A 12 -1.19 5.98 1.05
CA ALA A 12 -1.57 6.23 -0.33
C ALA A 12 -0.98 5.25 -1.36
N ASN A 13 -0.69 4.02 -0.95
CA ASN A 13 -0.18 2.98 -1.84
C ASN A 13 -1.32 2.23 -2.53
N TYR A 14 -1.05 1.74 -3.74
CA TYR A 14 -1.88 0.75 -4.41
C TYR A 14 -1.19 -0.61 -4.35
N VAL A 15 -1.73 -1.50 -3.54
CA VAL A 15 -1.25 -2.88 -3.33
C VAL A 15 -2.20 -3.83 -4.04
N HIS A 16 -1.69 -4.64 -4.97
CA HIS A 16 -2.52 -5.52 -5.77
C HIS A 16 -1.81 -6.79 -6.22
N HIS A 17 -2.61 -7.81 -6.59
CA HIS A 17 -2.14 -9.10 -7.10
C HIS A 17 -1.12 -9.78 -6.18
N PHE A 18 -1.44 -9.84 -4.89
CA PHE A 18 -0.59 -10.44 -3.86
C PHE A 18 -1.12 -11.80 -3.38
N ALA A 19 -0.37 -12.49 -2.51
CA ALA A 19 -0.65 -13.82 -1.96
C ALA A 19 -0.80 -14.92 -3.02
N ARG A 20 -0.19 -14.77 -4.18
CA ARG A 20 -0.34 -15.71 -5.32
C ARG A 20 0.38 -17.04 -5.14
N ARG A 21 1.38 -17.09 -4.29
CA ARG A 21 2.24 -18.27 -4.09
C ARG A 21 2.40 -18.67 -2.63
N LEU A 22 2.18 -17.76 -1.71
CA LEU A 22 2.28 -17.97 -0.29
C LEU A 22 0.94 -17.71 0.38
N TYR A 23 0.62 -18.48 1.38
CA TYR A 23 -0.47 -18.23 2.31
C TYR A 23 0.08 -17.64 3.61
N ASP A 24 -0.78 -17.39 4.59
CA ASP A 24 -0.42 -16.69 5.83
C ASP A 24 0.21 -15.32 5.53
N ALA A 25 -0.51 -14.53 4.75
CA ALA A 25 -0.02 -13.31 4.15
C ALA A 25 -1.07 -12.19 4.18
N GLY A 26 -0.61 -10.96 4.08
CA GLY A 26 -1.46 -9.79 3.94
C GLY A 26 -0.96 -8.84 2.85
N GLY A 27 -1.88 -8.10 2.25
CA GLY A 27 -1.52 -6.96 1.41
C GLY A 27 -0.74 -5.91 2.20
N LEU A 28 -1.19 -5.63 3.42
CA LEU A 28 -0.40 -5.00 4.47
C LEU A 28 -0.24 -6.02 5.60
N TYR A 29 0.97 -6.36 5.90
CA TYR A 29 1.33 -7.35 6.93
C TYR A 29 2.29 -6.72 7.93
N THR A 30 2.05 -6.93 9.21
CA THR A 30 2.90 -6.41 10.27
C THR A 30 3.15 -7.41 11.36
N LEU A 31 4.28 -7.24 12.00
CA LEU A 31 4.76 -8.02 13.14
C LEU A 31 5.46 -7.07 14.11
N SER A 32 5.37 -7.33 15.41
CA SER A 32 6.04 -6.59 16.48
C SER A 32 5.45 -5.20 16.76
N ASN A 33 5.83 -4.66 17.92
CA ASN A 33 5.44 -3.34 18.37
C ASN A 33 6.17 -2.24 17.57
N GLN A 34 5.40 -1.31 17.00
CA GLN A 34 5.91 -0.17 16.24
C GLN A 34 5.10 1.10 16.55
N PRO A 35 5.30 1.68 17.72
CA PRO A 35 4.46 2.77 18.22
C PRO A 35 4.46 3.99 17.32
N GLY A 36 3.28 4.62 17.18
CA GLY A 36 3.10 5.80 16.34
C GLY A 36 3.14 5.54 14.84
N SER A 37 3.13 4.27 14.41
CA SER A 37 3.07 3.92 12.99
C SER A 37 1.66 4.06 12.43
N VAL A 38 1.55 4.39 11.15
CA VAL A 38 0.29 4.66 10.47
C VAL A 38 0.18 3.89 9.17
N MET A 39 -0.98 3.28 8.95
CA MET A 39 -1.41 2.72 7.66
C MET A 39 -2.70 3.41 7.24
N ARG A 40 -2.65 4.24 6.22
CA ARG A 40 -3.86 4.98 5.82
C ARG A 40 -3.92 5.31 4.33
N ASN A 41 -5.16 5.48 3.86
CA ASN A 41 -5.44 5.91 2.51
C ASN A 41 -4.85 4.99 1.43
N ASN A 42 -4.63 3.72 1.76
CA ASN A 42 -4.16 2.72 0.80
C ASN A 42 -5.35 2.10 0.06
N ARG A 43 -5.10 1.66 -1.16
CA ARG A 43 -5.98 0.79 -1.93
C ARG A 43 -5.37 -0.59 -1.99
N ILE A 44 -6.11 -1.62 -1.53
CA ILE A 44 -5.61 -2.98 -1.44
C ILE A 44 -6.65 -3.90 -2.08
N GLU A 45 -6.31 -4.55 -3.19
CA GLU A 45 -7.25 -5.41 -3.92
C GLU A 45 -6.55 -6.52 -4.71
N HIS A 46 -7.32 -7.35 -5.40
CA HIS A 46 -6.82 -8.48 -6.18
C HIS A 46 -5.97 -9.45 -5.35
N LEU A 47 -6.47 -9.75 -4.14
CA LEU A 47 -5.96 -10.86 -3.34
C LEU A 47 -6.26 -12.17 -4.07
N THR A 48 -5.28 -13.04 -4.15
CA THR A 48 -5.41 -14.37 -4.74
C THR A 48 -4.96 -15.39 -3.70
N ASP A 49 -5.82 -16.35 -3.40
CA ASP A 49 -5.42 -17.46 -2.53
C ASP A 49 -4.48 -18.41 -3.28
N ALA A 50 -3.37 -18.75 -2.67
CA ALA A 50 -2.45 -19.73 -3.25
C ALA A 50 -3.16 -21.08 -3.43
N PRO A 51 -2.93 -21.81 -4.54
CA PRO A 51 -3.68 -23.02 -4.86
C PRO A 51 -3.61 -24.14 -3.80
N TYR A 52 -2.59 -24.12 -2.97
CA TYR A 52 -2.36 -25.08 -1.90
C TYR A 52 -2.71 -24.54 -0.50
N ALA A 53 -3.25 -23.34 -0.43
CA ALA A 53 -3.72 -22.78 0.84
C ALA A 53 -4.97 -23.56 1.30
N THR A 54 -4.87 -24.23 2.43
CA THR A 54 -5.93 -25.07 2.97
C THR A 54 -6.96 -24.31 3.82
N ASN A 55 -6.65 -23.09 4.20
CA ASN A 55 -7.52 -22.21 4.96
C ASN A 55 -7.30 -20.81 4.45
N ASP A 56 -8.33 -20.05 4.21
CA ASP A 56 -8.34 -18.66 3.75
C ASP A 56 -7.39 -17.75 4.56
N ARG A 57 -6.09 -17.98 4.42
CA ARG A 57 -5.04 -17.30 5.19
C ARG A 57 -4.32 -16.20 4.42
N ALA A 58 -5.00 -15.57 3.50
CA ALA A 58 -4.54 -14.34 2.90
C ALA A 58 -5.56 -13.25 3.16
N PHE A 59 -5.11 -12.09 3.59
CA PHE A 59 -5.95 -10.99 4.05
C PHE A 59 -5.54 -9.68 3.38
N TYR A 60 -6.44 -8.73 3.31
CA TYR A 60 -6.06 -7.39 2.84
C TYR A 60 -5.15 -6.69 3.84
N ILE A 61 -5.47 -6.81 5.14
CA ILE A 61 -4.61 -6.33 6.22
C ILE A 61 -4.52 -7.46 7.26
N TYR A 62 -3.31 -7.77 7.69
CA TYR A 62 -3.05 -8.82 8.65
C TYR A 62 -2.06 -8.34 9.72
N PHE A 63 -2.52 -8.38 10.97
CA PHE A 63 -1.73 -8.07 12.15
C PHE A 63 -1.26 -9.36 12.79
N ASP A 64 -0.01 -9.71 12.59
CA ASP A 64 0.57 -10.89 13.21
C ASP A 64 1.14 -10.57 14.60
N GLU A 65 1.79 -11.54 15.19
CA GLU A 65 2.19 -11.57 16.60
C GLU A 65 2.82 -10.28 17.09
N ALA A 66 2.31 -9.80 18.22
CA ALA A 66 2.78 -8.59 18.90
C ALA A 66 2.73 -7.31 18.05
N THR A 67 2.01 -7.29 16.93
CA THR A 67 1.73 -6.05 16.19
C THR A 67 1.01 -5.08 17.12
N ASP A 68 1.61 -3.94 17.40
CA ASP A 68 1.07 -2.96 18.34
C ASP A 68 1.47 -1.52 17.98
N GLY A 69 0.69 -0.54 18.43
CA GLY A 69 0.97 0.88 18.27
C GLY A 69 0.68 1.46 16.89
N TYR A 70 -0.09 0.76 16.06
CA TYR A 70 -0.51 1.22 14.73
C TYR A 70 -1.83 1.99 14.77
N THR A 71 -1.94 3.04 13.96
CA THR A 71 -3.21 3.61 13.53
C THR A 71 -3.51 3.17 12.11
N VAL A 72 -4.64 2.46 11.92
CA VAL A 72 -5.07 1.90 10.62
C VAL A 72 -6.40 2.53 10.25
N GLU A 73 -6.40 3.36 9.23
CA GLU A 73 -7.57 4.15 8.86
C GLU A 73 -7.70 4.40 7.35
N ASN A 74 -8.94 4.42 6.89
CA ASN A 74 -9.28 4.78 5.51
C ASN A 74 -8.55 3.95 4.44
N ASN A 75 -8.28 2.67 4.69
CA ASN A 75 -7.75 1.79 3.67
C ASN A 75 -8.91 1.16 2.90
N TRP A 76 -8.97 1.40 1.60
CA TRP A 76 -9.99 0.82 0.75
C TRP A 76 -9.63 -0.63 0.37
N CYS A 77 -10.56 -1.53 0.60
CA CYS A 77 -10.49 -2.94 0.21
C CYS A 77 -11.87 -3.39 -0.28
N PRO A 78 -11.98 -4.33 -1.23
CA PRO A 78 -13.27 -4.75 -1.76
C PRO A 78 -14.14 -5.52 -0.76
N SER A 79 -13.57 -6.01 0.33
CA SER A 79 -14.30 -6.65 1.43
C SER A 79 -13.57 -6.45 2.75
N GLN A 80 -14.19 -6.90 3.85
CA GLN A 80 -13.61 -6.82 5.20
C GLN A 80 -12.77 -8.06 5.58
N ARG A 81 -12.06 -8.62 4.63
CA ARG A 81 -11.19 -9.76 4.87
C ARG A 81 -9.89 -9.32 5.53
N PHE A 82 -9.98 -9.09 6.83
CA PHE A 82 -8.90 -8.71 7.73
C PHE A 82 -8.75 -9.78 8.80
N ASP A 83 -7.55 -9.95 9.34
CA ASP A 83 -7.32 -10.84 10.47
C ASP A 83 -6.16 -10.37 11.34
N SER A 84 -6.07 -10.99 12.51
CA SER A 84 -5.00 -10.73 13.48
C SER A 84 -4.67 -11.99 14.26
N ASN A 85 -3.39 -12.17 14.57
CA ASN A 85 -2.88 -13.24 15.39
C ASN A 85 -2.15 -12.64 16.61
N ARG A 86 -2.80 -12.64 17.78
CA ARG A 86 -2.24 -12.13 19.04
C ARG A 86 -1.64 -10.71 18.94
N PRO A 87 -2.37 -9.72 18.40
CA PRO A 87 -1.91 -8.34 18.35
C PRO A 87 -1.84 -7.73 19.75
N GLY A 88 -1.05 -6.66 19.90
CA GLY A 88 -1.05 -5.86 21.12
C GLY A 88 -2.29 -4.97 21.25
N PRO A 89 -2.51 -4.36 22.44
CA PRO A 89 -3.76 -3.66 22.74
C PRO A 89 -3.81 -2.19 22.26
N HIS A 90 -2.72 -1.62 21.77
CA HIS A 90 -2.64 -0.17 21.46
C HIS A 90 -2.82 0.13 19.96
N ASN A 91 -3.39 -0.80 19.19
CA ASN A 91 -3.74 -0.55 17.80
C ASN A 91 -5.06 0.23 17.70
N VAL A 92 -5.12 1.23 16.86
CA VAL A 92 -6.30 2.04 16.58
C VAL A 92 -6.81 1.69 15.19
N TRP A 93 -8.00 1.13 15.11
CA TRP A 93 -8.65 0.72 13.87
C TRP A 93 -9.84 1.60 13.56
N LYS A 94 -9.79 2.31 12.43
CA LYS A 94 -10.85 3.18 11.96
C LYS A 94 -11.18 2.87 10.50
N LYS A 95 -12.44 2.96 10.13
CA LYS A 95 -12.99 2.90 8.76
C LYS A 95 -12.05 2.28 7.71
N ASN A 96 -12.03 0.96 7.61
CA ASN A 96 -11.29 0.23 6.57
C ASN A 96 -12.25 -0.70 5.84
N GLY A 97 -12.06 -0.90 4.55
CA GLY A 97 -12.90 -1.79 3.74
C GLY A 97 -13.68 -1.07 2.63
N PRO A 98 -14.77 -1.67 2.11
CA PRO A 98 -15.47 -1.15 0.94
C PRO A 98 -16.23 0.16 1.18
N GLN A 99 -16.46 0.52 2.43
CA GLN A 99 -17.15 1.76 2.82
C GLN A 99 -16.22 2.99 2.87
N VAL A 100 -14.94 2.83 2.57
CA VAL A 100 -13.99 3.93 2.46
C VAL A 100 -14.31 4.76 1.23
N ASP A 101 -14.10 6.07 1.31
CA ASP A 101 -14.43 7.01 0.24
C ASP A 101 -13.75 6.64 -1.09
N GLU A 102 -14.49 6.68 -2.18
CA GLU A 102 -14.02 6.34 -3.52
C GLU A 102 -12.86 7.24 -3.97
N SER A 103 -12.81 8.49 -3.50
CA SER A 103 -11.71 9.40 -3.81
C SER A 103 -10.37 8.91 -3.29
N ILE A 104 -10.36 8.21 -2.16
CA ILE A 104 -9.15 7.59 -1.60
C ILE A 104 -8.69 6.44 -2.50
N LYS A 105 -9.62 5.58 -2.90
CA LYS A 105 -9.35 4.49 -3.83
C LYS A 105 -8.76 4.99 -5.15
N GLN A 106 -9.29 6.09 -5.70
CA GLN A 106 -8.84 6.66 -6.96
C GLN A 106 -7.46 7.33 -6.88
N LYS A 107 -7.11 7.89 -5.73
CA LYS A 107 -5.83 8.60 -5.52
C LYS A 107 -4.68 7.69 -5.15
N ALA A 108 -4.95 6.53 -4.56
CA ALA A 108 -3.92 5.60 -4.10
C ALA A 108 -3.04 5.12 -5.26
N GLY A 109 -1.74 5.07 -5.04
CA GLY A 109 -0.74 4.67 -6.03
C GLY A 109 -0.42 5.72 -7.10
N ARG A 110 -1.06 6.91 -7.05
CA ARG A 110 -0.75 8.00 -7.99
C ARG A 110 0.40 8.84 -7.46
N LEU A 111 1.39 9.06 -8.29
CA LEU A 111 2.45 10.02 -7.98
C LEU A 111 1.84 11.44 -7.92
N PRO A 112 2.26 12.27 -6.96
CA PRO A 112 1.89 13.67 -6.95
C PRO A 112 2.29 14.34 -8.29
N LEU A 113 1.42 15.18 -8.84
CA LEU A 113 1.69 15.89 -10.10
C LEU A 113 3.05 16.59 -10.12
N LYS A 114 3.56 17.01 -8.96
CA LYS A 114 4.90 17.60 -8.82
C LYS A 114 6.05 16.65 -9.18
N CYS A 115 5.83 15.37 -9.19
CA CYS A 115 6.83 14.37 -9.60
C CYS A 115 6.77 14.06 -11.12
N LEU A 116 5.75 14.56 -11.81
CA LEU A 116 5.52 14.30 -13.23
C LEU A 116 6.06 15.42 -14.15
N THR A 117 6.55 16.51 -13.59
CA THR A 117 7.18 17.59 -14.34
C THR A 117 8.66 17.62 -14.02
N PRO A 118 9.51 16.97 -14.73
CA PRO A 118 10.34 17.62 -15.72
C PRO A 118 11.00 16.64 -16.71
N LEU A 119 10.76 16.75 -17.95
CA LEU A 119 11.65 16.25 -19.02
C LEU A 119 11.20 16.85 -20.37
N GLN A 120 10.45 17.95 -20.34
CA GLN A 120 10.06 18.65 -21.55
C GLN A 120 11.12 19.66 -22.07
N GLY A 121 12.25 19.84 -21.37
CA GLY A 121 13.26 20.82 -21.75
C GLY A 121 14.38 20.35 -22.68
N SER A 122 14.48 19.04 -22.99
CA SER A 122 15.66 18.51 -23.69
C SER A 122 15.42 17.87 -25.06
N ILE A 123 14.21 17.94 -25.61
CA ILE A 123 13.91 17.33 -26.93
C ILE A 123 13.76 18.38 -28.05
N GLU A 124 13.57 19.65 -27.75
CA GLU A 124 13.41 20.69 -28.80
C GLU A 124 14.72 21.27 -29.34
N SER A 125 15.86 21.08 -28.71
CA SER A 125 17.12 21.63 -29.18
C SER A 125 17.88 20.81 -30.20
N THR A 126 17.44 19.61 -30.56
CA THR A 126 18.15 18.70 -31.49
C THR A 126 17.53 18.69 -32.90
N ARG A 127 16.44 19.42 -33.13
CA ARG A 127 15.73 19.41 -34.44
C ARG A 127 16.01 20.56 -35.36
N ILE A 128 16.78 21.57 -34.95
CA ILE A 128 17.01 22.80 -35.73
C ILE A 128 18.36 22.83 -36.44
N GLN A 129 19.23 21.83 -36.34
CA GLN A 129 20.55 21.86 -36.98
C GLN A 129 20.73 20.94 -38.19
N LYS A 130 19.69 20.45 -38.81
CA LYS A 130 19.82 19.56 -39.99
C LYS A 130 19.28 20.11 -41.31
N GLU A 131 18.85 21.39 -41.38
CA GLU A 131 18.31 21.94 -42.63
C GLU A 131 19.13 23.04 -43.30
N ASN A 132 20.33 23.33 -42.89
CA ASN A 132 21.15 24.39 -43.50
C ASN A 132 22.52 23.91 -44.03
N ASN A 133 22.58 22.77 -44.73
CA ASN A 133 23.76 22.45 -45.55
C ASN A 133 23.36 21.61 -46.76
N GLN A 134 22.72 22.28 -47.75
CA GLN A 134 22.73 21.87 -49.14
C GLN A 134 22.56 23.13 -50.02
N GLU A 135 23.70 23.71 -50.41
CA GLU A 135 23.96 24.37 -51.69
C GLU A 135 25.39 24.04 -52.08
#